data_922c4195617ed4587ebdce1e8b9640c6
#
_entry.id   922c4195617ed4587ebdce1e8b9640c6
#
_cell.length_a   1.000
_cell.length_b   1.000
_cell.length_c   1.000
_cell.angle_alpha   90.00
_cell.angle_beta   90.00
_cell.angle_gamma   90.00
#
_symmetry.space_group_name_H-M   'P 1'
#
loop_
_entity.id
_entity.type
_entity.pdbx_description
1 polymer ?
#
loop_
_entity_poly.entity_id
_entity_poly.type
_entity_poly.pdbx_seq_one_letter_code
_entity_poly.pdbx_strand_id
1 'polypeptide(L)'
;MKSRLFLIAVLSLLCGSFVSAQAQNSDEYDVFLLIGQSNMAGRGYMIEGEEDVFDENVFLLNDAGEVVPATNPLNQYSSIRKGMSIQRIGPGLGFSKKISKKTGRKILLVVNARGGTTLAQWAKGESGDGYYEEAVRRTKQAMQYGTLKAIIWHQGCGDSK
;
A
#
# COMPACT_ATOMS: atom_id res chain seq x y z
N MET A 1 -45.76 -0.63 65.12
CA MET A 1 -44.62 0.04 64.49
C MET A 1 -44.32 -0.70 63.21
N LYS A 2 -44.62 -0.09 62.03
CA LYS A 2 -44.49 -0.73 60.70
C LYS A 2 -43.26 -0.21 60.03
N SER A 3 -42.24 -1.06 59.87
CA SER A 3 -41.04 -0.77 59.13
C SER A 3 -41.33 -0.89 57.61
N ARG A 4 -41.11 0.19 56.86
CA ARG A 4 -41.20 0.20 55.38
C ARG A 4 -39.82 -0.03 54.81
N LEU A 5 -39.62 -1.18 54.17
CA LEU A 5 -38.45 -1.49 53.40
C LEU A 5 -38.56 -0.75 52.06
N PHE A 6 -37.61 0.17 51.81
CA PHE A 6 -37.47 0.81 50.50
C PHE A 6 -36.58 -0.07 49.59
N LEU A 7 -37.18 -0.62 48.57
CA LEU A 7 -36.48 -1.38 47.55
C LEU A 7 -36.00 -0.38 46.48
N ILE A 8 -34.68 -0.10 46.46
CA ILE A 8 -34.05 0.73 45.44
C ILE A 8 -33.68 -0.21 44.27
N ALA A 9 -34.45 -0.12 43.19
CA ALA A 9 -34.11 -0.79 41.94
C ALA A 9 -33.04 0.03 41.21
N VAL A 10 -31.80 -0.48 41.21
CA VAL A 10 -30.72 0.06 40.40
C VAL A 10 -30.91 -0.43 38.98
N LEU A 11 -31.43 0.43 38.09
CA LEU A 11 -31.54 0.20 36.67
C LEU A 11 -30.16 0.53 36.03
N SER A 12 -29.30 -0.47 35.87
CA SER A 12 -28.04 -0.33 35.15
C SER A 12 -28.33 -0.21 33.66
N LEU A 13 -28.24 1.04 33.15
CA LEU A 13 -28.23 1.33 31.71
C LEU A 13 -26.93 0.78 31.12
N LEU A 14 -26.98 -0.40 30.54
CA LEU A 14 -25.96 -0.91 29.63
C LEU A 14 -26.02 -0.07 28.35
N CYS A 15 -25.24 1.03 28.31
CA CYS A 15 -24.92 1.74 27.07
C CYS A 15 -24.01 0.84 26.23
N GLY A 16 -24.58 -0.06 25.47
CA GLY A 16 -23.89 -0.82 24.45
C GLY A 16 -23.38 0.14 23.39
N SER A 17 -22.07 0.48 23.45
CA SER A 17 -21.39 1.16 22.35
C SER A 17 -21.45 0.22 21.14
N PHE A 18 -22.42 0.44 20.26
CA PHE A 18 -22.37 -0.10 18.91
C PHE A 18 -21.17 0.55 18.21
N VAL A 19 -20.02 -0.12 18.26
CA VAL A 19 -18.95 0.14 17.30
C VAL A 19 -19.52 -0.29 15.95
N SER A 20 -20.07 0.67 15.22
CA SER A 20 -20.41 0.49 13.82
C SER A 20 -19.11 0.22 13.09
N ALA A 21 -18.80 -1.04 12.81
CA ALA A 21 -17.81 -1.41 11.84
C ALA A 21 -18.34 -0.84 10.51
N GLN A 22 -17.90 0.37 10.14
CA GLN A 22 -18.09 0.87 8.81
C GLN A 22 -17.45 -0.17 7.88
N ALA A 23 -18.27 -0.85 7.09
CA ALA A 23 -17.79 -1.63 5.98
C ALA A 23 -16.98 -0.66 5.11
N GLN A 24 -15.65 -0.76 5.17
CA GLN A 24 -14.75 0.00 4.34
C GLN A 24 -15.16 -0.29 2.90
N ASN A 25 -15.51 0.79 2.18
CA ASN A 25 -15.96 0.66 0.79
C ASN A 25 -14.76 0.15 -0.03
N SER A 26 -14.70 -1.18 -0.20
CA SER A 26 -13.57 -1.87 -0.85
C SER A 26 -13.39 -1.50 -2.32
N ASP A 27 -14.12 -0.52 -2.82
CA ASP A 27 -14.10 -0.07 -4.22
C ASP A 27 -13.73 1.42 -4.36
N GLU A 28 -13.21 2.05 -3.31
CA GLU A 28 -12.81 3.48 -3.36
C GLU A 28 -11.61 3.69 -4.28
N TYR A 29 -10.63 2.76 -4.24
CA TYR A 29 -9.38 2.87 -4.99
C TYR A 29 -9.24 1.77 -6.04
N ASP A 30 -8.68 2.14 -7.18
CA ASP A 30 -8.07 1.18 -8.11
C ASP A 30 -6.64 0.88 -7.62
N VAL A 31 -6.43 -0.33 -7.11
CA VAL A 31 -5.15 -0.75 -6.51
C VAL A 31 -4.23 -1.31 -7.60
N PHE A 32 -2.97 -0.88 -7.59
CA PHE A 32 -1.91 -1.40 -8.47
C PHE A 32 -0.70 -1.82 -7.65
N LEU A 33 -0.28 -3.08 -7.84
CA LEU A 33 0.95 -3.59 -7.25
C LEU A 33 2.12 -3.39 -8.22
N LEU A 34 3.17 -2.70 -7.77
CA LEU A 34 4.39 -2.44 -8.51
C LEU A 34 5.56 -3.18 -7.84
N ILE A 35 6.06 -4.23 -8.49
CA ILE A 35 7.11 -5.10 -7.95
C ILE A 35 8.22 -5.34 -8.98
N GLY A 36 9.34 -5.85 -8.50
CA GLY A 36 10.52 -6.15 -9.31
C GLY A 36 11.81 -5.58 -8.74
N GLN A 37 12.74 -5.24 -9.61
CA GLN A 37 14.09 -4.85 -9.19
C GLN A 37 14.35 -3.33 -9.26
N SER A 38 15.62 -2.95 -9.47
CA SER A 38 16.08 -1.55 -9.36
C SER A 38 15.30 -0.57 -10.22
N ASN A 39 14.96 -0.93 -11.45
CA ASN A 39 14.23 -0.05 -12.36
C ASN A 39 12.78 0.18 -11.89
N MET A 40 12.16 -0.79 -11.23
CA MET A 40 10.87 -0.59 -10.60
C MET A 40 10.99 0.22 -9.30
N ALA A 41 12.00 -0.07 -8.47
CA ALA A 41 12.27 0.69 -7.25
C ALA A 41 12.58 2.18 -7.51
N GLY A 42 13.02 2.51 -8.72
CA GLY A 42 13.36 3.85 -9.16
C GLY A 42 14.87 4.15 -9.08
N ARG A 43 15.39 4.63 -10.20
CA ARG A 43 16.81 5.07 -10.35
C ARG A 43 16.90 6.39 -11.15
N GLY A 44 15.76 6.92 -11.60
CA GLY A 44 15.71 8.21 -12.30
C GLY A 44 16.15 9.35 -11.40
N TYR A 45 16.76 10.37 -11.98
CA TYR A 45 17.16 11.56 -11.22
C TYR A 45 15.94 12.27 -10.65
N MET A 46 16.08 12.72 -9.41
CA MET A 46 15.13 13.65 -8.78
C MET A 46 15.53 15.05 -9.23
N ILE A 47 14.62 15.76 -9.87
CA ILE A 47 14.84 17.15 -10.29
C ILE A 47 14.20 18.02 -9.22
N GLU A 48 14.96 18.97 -8.68
CA GLU A 48 14.48 19.88 -7.64
C GLU A 48 13.20 20.60 -8.09
N GLY A 49 12.16 20.54 -7.27
CA GLY A 49 10.84 21.09 -7.55
C GLY A 49 9.90 20.19 -8.37
N GLU A 50 10.35 19.04 -8.84
CA GLU A 50 9.51 18.05 -9.56
C GLU A 50 9.27 16.75 -8.78
N GLU A 51 9.97 16.57 -7.64
CA GLU A 51 9.95 15.36 -6.84
C GLU A 51 8.52 15.01 -6.36
N ASP A 52 7.74 16.04 -6.03
CA ASP A 52 6.45 15.90 -5.37
C ASP A 52 5.25 16.24 -6.28
N VAL A 53 5.47 16.33 -7.60
CA VAL A 53 4.40 16.63 -8.55
C VAL A 53 3.53 15.39 -8.79
N PHE A 54 2.58 15.16 -7.90
CA PHE A 54 1.58 14.10 -8.03
C PHE A 54 0.19 14.67 -8.33
N ASP A 55 -0.64 13.83 -8.96
CA ASP A 55 -2.06 14.06 -9.12
C ASP A 55 -2.76 13.86 -7.76
N GLU A 56 -3.73 14.70 -7.42
CA GLU A 56 -4.53 14.60 -6.18
C GLU A 56 -5.27 13.28 -6.01
N ASN A 57 -5.44 12.52 -7.08
CA ASN A 57 -6.05 11.20 -7.09
C ASN A 57 -5.03 10.04 -7.02
N VAL A 58 -3.75 10.31 -6.74
CA VAL A 58 -2.72 9.27 -6.63
C VAL A 58 -2.23 9.14 -5.20
N PHE A 59 -2.35 7.94 -4.68
CA PHE A 59 -2.05 7.59 -3.29
C PHE A 59 -1.04 6.43 -3.22
N LEU A 60 -0.41 6.29 -2.07
CA LEU A 60 0.58 5.27 -1.77
C LEU A 60 0.21 4.55 -0.47
N LEU A 61 0.37 3.23 -0.43
CA LEU A 61 0.27 2.47 0.81
C LEU A 61 1.57 2.62 1.60
N ASN A 62 1.51 3.21 2.80
CA ASN A 62 2.67 3.36 3.67
C ASN A 62 3.06 2.04 4.36
N ASP A 63 4.09 2.04 5.20
CA ASP A 63 4.57 0.86 5.93
C ASP A 63 3.64 0.44 7.07
N ALA A 64 2.84 1.34 7.62
CA ALA A 64 1.76 1.03 8.57
C ALA A 64 0.52 0.40 7.91
N GLY A 65 0.43 0.40 6.58
CA GLY A 65 -0.72 -0.10 5.83
C GLY A 65 -1.83 0.94 5.66
N GLU A 66 -1.51 2.22 5.78
CA GLU A 66 -2.43 3.34 5.62
C GLU A 66 -2.28 3.97 4.24
N VAL A 67 -3.34 4.62 3.77
CA VAL A 67 -3.36 5.36 2.51
C VAL A 67 -2.87 6.78 2.74
N VAL A 68 -1.80 7.17 2.06
CA VAL A 68 -1.23 8.52 2.12
C VAL A 68 -1.10 9.11 0.71
N PRO A 69 -1.06 10.44 0.54
CA PRO A 69 -0.75 11.04 -0.75
C PRO A 69 0.57 10.49 -1.31
N ALA A 70 0.61 10.21 -2.61
CA ALA A 70 1.82 9.69 -3.21
C ALA A 70 2.89 10.78 -3.31
N THR A 71 4.12 10.44 -2.90
CA THR A 71 5.32 11.27 -3.05
C THR A 71 6.50 10.40 -3.50
N ASN A 72 7.46 10.99 -4.19
CA ASN A 72 8.69 10.29 -4.53
C ASN A 72 9.68 10.25 -3.33
N PRO A 73 10.49 9.22 -3.26
CA PRO A 73 10.50 8.02 -4.11
C PRO A 73 9.35 7.06 -3.78
N LEU A 74 8.59 6.61 -4.76
CA LEU A 74 7.42 5.74 -4.54
C LEU A 74 7.73 4.45 -3.77
N ASN A 75 8.98 3.96 -3.86
CA ASN A 75 9.44 2.75 -3.16
C ASN A 75 9.84 3.01 -1.69
N GLN A 76 9.59 4.20 -1.15
CA GLN A 76 9.99 4.59 0.22
C GLN A 76 9.41 3.70 1.32
N TYR A 77 8.22 3.16 1.12
CA TYR A 77 7.54 2.28 2.07
C TYR A 77 7.65 0.78 1.74
N SER A 78 8.50 0.41 0.77
CA SER A 78 8.73 -1.00 0.47
C SER A 78 9.34 -1.73 1.65
N SER A 79 8.72 -2.83 2.07
CA SER A 79 9.21 -3.68 3.17
C SER A 79 10.50 -4.44 2.83
N ILE A 80 10.80 -4.54 1.53
CA ILE A 80 11.97 -5.29 1.03
C ILE A 80 13.06 -4.39 0.42
N ARG A 81 12.91 -3.06 0.46
CA ARG A 81 13.91 -2.14 -0.10
C ARG A 81 15.29 -2.32 0.59
N LYS A 82 16.35 -2.01 -0.12
CA LYS A 82 17.70 -1.96 0.47
C LYS A 82 17.82 -0.68 1.31
N GLY A 83 18.12 0.41 0.92
CA GLY A 83 18.25 1.65 1.69
C GLY A 83 17.45 2.79 1.05
N MET A 84 17.17 3.84 1.81
CA MET A 84 16.47 5.01 1.30
C MET A 84 17.32 5.84 0.35
N SER A 85 18.61 5.95 0.59
CA SER A 85 19.53 6.78 -0.19
C SER A 85 19.63 6.43 -1.69
N ILE A 86 19.23 5.20 -2.04
CA ILE A 86 19.23 4.72 -3.43
C ILE A 86 17.83 4.68 -4.06
N GLN A 87 16.78 5.06 -3.33
CA GLN A 87 15.44 5.15 -3.87
C GLN A 87 15.26 6.47 -4.62
N ARG A 88 14.73 6.42 -5.83
CA ARG A 88 14.58 7.56 -6.72
C ARG A 88 13.29 7.43 -7.53
N ILE A 89 13.14 8.23 -8.59
CA ILE A 89 11.97 8.17 -9.48
C ILE A 89 11.97 6.84 -10.25
N GLY A 90 10.84 6.16 -10.20
CA GLY A 90 10.54 4.93 -10.93
C GLY A 90 9.39 5.12 -11.92
N PRO A 91 9.01 4.08 -12.68
CA PRO A 91 7.98 4.15 -13.72
C PRO A 91 6.58 4.39 -13.14
N GLY A 92 6.37 4.13 -11.84
CA GLY A 92 5.07 4.25 -11.19
C GLY A 92 4.47 5.65 -11.24
N LEU A 93 5.29 6.72 -11.23
CA LEU A 93 4.83 8.09 -11.32
C LEU A 93 4.13 8.37 -12.65
N GLY A 94 4.82 8.09 -13.76
CA GLY A 94 4.26 8.32 -15.09
C GLY A 94 3.03 7.44 -15.37
N PHE A 95 3.08 6.19 -14.91
CA PHE A 95 1.96 5.26 -15.01
C PHE A 95 0.73 5.79 -14.25
N SER A 96 0.88 6.11 -12.97
CA SER A 96 -0.25 6.49 -12.11
C SER A 96 -0.92 7.79 -12.56
N LYS A 97 -0.15 8.81 -12.93
CA LYS A 97 -0.68 10.05 -13.50
C LYS A 97 -1.52 9.80 -14.77
N LYS A 98 -1.01 8.94 -15.65
CA LYS A 98 -1.70 8.65 -16.91
C LYS A 98 -2.98 7.86 -16.70
N ILE A 99 -2.98 6.88 -15.80
CA ILE A 99 -4.16 6.06 -15.53
C ILE A 99 -5.24 6.87 -14.77
N SER A 100 -4.84 7.64 -13.75
CA SER A 100 -5.74 8.53 -13.02
C SER A 100 -6.45 9.51 -13.96
N LYS A 101 -5.69 10.23 -14.79
CA LYS A 101 -6.24 11.17 -15.77
C LYS A 101 -7.20 10.50 -16.76
N LYS A 102 -6.90 9.25 -17.17
CA LYS A 102 -7.71 8.51 -18.14
C LYS A 102 -9.02 8.00 -17.54
N THR A 103 -9.00 7.56 -16.29
CA THR A 103 -10.13 6.87 -15.64
C THR A 103 -10.95 7.77 -14.72
N GLY A 104 -10.39 8.89 -14.24
CA GLY A 104 -10.96 9.72 -13.19
C GLY A 104 -11.02 9.02 -11.82
N ARG A 105 -10.36 7.84 -11.68
CA ARG A 105 -10.37 7.04 -10.46
C ARG A 105 -9.24 7.42 -9.53
N LYS A 106 -9.46 7.25 -8.22
CA LYS A 106 -8.39 7.30 -7.23
C LYS A 106 -7.50 6.06 -7.38
N ILE A 107 -6.22 6.25 -7.47
CA ILE A 107 -5.21 5.22 -7.66
C ILE A 107 -4.45 4.98 -6.36
N LEU A 108 -4.45 3.77 -5.87
CA LEU A 108 -3.62 3.35 -4.75
C LEU A 108 -2.47 2.48 -5.23
N LEU A 109 -1.25 2.97 -5.05
CA LEU A 109 -0.04 2.24 -5.41
C LEU A 109 0.49 1.45 -4.21
N VAL A 110 0.77 0.18 -4.43
CA VAL A 110 1.57 -0.67 -3.54
C VAL A 110 2.91 -0.89 -4.22
N VAL A 111 3.92 -0.14 -3.82
CA VAL A 111 5.26 -0.27 -4.42
C VAL A 111 6.13 -1.09 -3.49
N ASN A 112 6.55 -2.27 -3.96
CA ASN A 112 7.34 -3.19 -3.15
C ASN A 112 8.43 -3.84 -4.01
N ALA A 113 9.47 -3.07 -4.32
CA ALA A 113 10.55 -3.47 -5.19
C ALA A 113 11.91 -3.49 -4.47
N ARG A 114 12.81 -4.38 -4.93
CA ARG A 114 14.16 -4.54 -4.38
C ARG A 114 15.21 -4.60 -5.49
N GLY A 115 16.13 -3.65 -5.50
CA GLY A 115 17.21 -3.61 -6.48
C GLY A 115 18.19 -4.78 -6.38
N GLY A 116 18.63 -5.29 -7.54
CA GLY A 116 19.61 -6.36 -7.65
C GLY A 116 19.08 -7.76 -7.32
N THR A 117 17.80 -8.00 -7.52
CA THR A 117 17.18 -9.32 -7.35
C THR A 117 17.16 -10.12 -8.65
N THR A 118 17.17 -11.45 -8.51
CA THR A 118 16.94 -12.43 -9.58
C THR A 118 15.52 -12.98 -9.48
N LEU A 119 15.04 -13.66 -10.53
CA LEU A 119 13.72 -14.33 -10.52
C LEU A 119 13.61 -15.37 -9.40
N ALA A 120 14.68 -16.15 -9.18
CA ALA A 120 14.72 -17.18 -8.15
C ALA A 120 14.38 -16.63 -6.75
N GLN A 121 14.85 -15.43 -6.42
CA GLN A 121 14.57 -14.79 -5.13
C GLN A 121 13.10 -14.38 -4.92
N TRP A 122 12.33 -14.31 -6.00
CA TRP A 122 10.89 -14.04 -5.98
C TRP A 122 10.03 -15.31 -5.97
N ALA A 123 10.66 -16.50 -5.92
CA ALA A 123 9.91 -17.74 -5.83
C ALA A 123 9.04 -17.77 -4.57
N LYS A 124 7.89 -18.41 -4.66
CA LYS A 124 6.99 -18.63 -3.53
C LYS A 124 7.54 -19.70 -2.59
N GLY A 125 7.42 -19.46 -1.29
CA GLY A 125 7.81 -20.41 -0.26
C GLY A 125 9.32 -20.41 0.02
N GLU A 126 9.83 -21.50 0.55
CA GLU A 126 11.22 -21.63 1.06
C GLU A 126 12.30 -21.47 -0.03
N SER A 127 11.95 -21.62 -1.30
CA SER A 127 12.88 -21.43 -2.42
C SER A 127 13.16 -19.98 -2.78
N GLY A 128 12.40 -19.03 -2.20
CA GLY A 128 12.55 -17.60 -2.43
C GLY A 128 13.09 -16.87 -1.19
N ASP A 129 13.26 -15.55 -1.33
CA ASP A 129 13.74 -14.69 -0.24
C ASP A 129 12.57 -13.99 0.51
N GLY A 130 11.34 -14.52 0.40
CA GLY A 130 10.14 -13.95 1.02
C GLY A 130 9.58 -12.72 0.31
N TYR A 131 10.11 -12.32 -0.84
CA TYR A 131 9.63 -11.13 -1.57
C TYR A 131 8.24 -11.32 -2.15
N TYR A 132 7.91 -12.55 -2.57
CA TYR A 132 6.57 -12.91 -3.01
C TYR A 132 5.55 -12.75 -1.88
N GLU A 133 5.85 -13.29 -0.71
CA GLU A 133 4.98 -13.26 0.47
C GLU A 133 4.73 -11.81 0.92
N GLU A 134 5.77 -10.98 0.91
CA GLU A 134 5.65 -9.57 1.24
C GLU A 134 4.81 -8.80 0.21
N ALA A 135 4.98 -9.09 -1.08
CA ALA A 135 4.13 -8.50 -2.12
C ALA A 135 2.65 -8.87 -1.91
N VAL A 136 2.37 -10.14 -1.61
CA VAL A 136 1.01 -10.62 -1.32
C VAL A 136 0.44 -9.96 -0.05
N ARG A 137 1.24 -9.90 1.02
CA ARG A 137 0.81 -9.31 2.30
C ARG A 137 0.42 -7.83 2.12
N ARG A 138 1.28 -7.05 1.50
CA ARG A 138 1.02 -5.62 1.26
C ARG A 138 -0.15 -5.39 0.32
N THR A 139 -0.30 -6.24 -0.70
CA THR A 139 -1.46 -6.17 -1.60
C THR A 139 -2.77 -6.41 -0.84
N LYS A 140 -2.80 -7.42 0.04
CA LYS A 140 -3.98 -7.69 0.89
C LYS A 140 -4.31 -6.52 1.81
N GLN A 141 -3.31 -5.82 2.34
CA GLN A 141 -3.55 -4.59 3.11
C GLN A 141 -4.20 -3.50 2.24
N ALA A 142 -3.71 -3.28 1.03
CA ALA A 142 -4.28 -2.29 0.12
C ALA A 142 -5.71 -2.64 -0.34
N MET A 143 -6.01 -3.92 -0.49
CA MET A 143 -7.35 -4.40 -0.89
C MET A 143 -8.45 -4.13 0.14
N GLN A 144 -8.10 -3.66 1.34
CA GLN A 144 -9.08 -3.14 2.30
C GLN A 144 -9.67 -1.80 1.84
N TYR A 145 -8.98 -1.08 0.97
CA TYR A 145 -9.35 0.24 0.47
C TYR A 145 -9.88 0.23 -0.96
N GLY A 146 -9.64 -0.84 -1.72
CA GLY A 146 -10.02 -0.89 -3.12
C GLY A 146 -9.80 -2.23 -3.77
N THR A 147 -9.98 -2.28 -5.09
CA THR A 147 -9.87 -3.48 -5.89
C THR A 147 -8.52 -3.53 -6.61
N LEU A 148 -7.80 -4.66 -6.50
CA LEU A 148 -6.58 -4.91 -7.27
C LEU A 148 -6.92 -4.98 -8.77
N LYS A 149 -6.39 -4.05 -9.56
CA LYS A 149 -6.63 -3.98 -11.00
C LYS A 149 -5.51 -4.61 -11.82
N ALA A 150 -4.26 -4.44 -11.39
CA ALA A 150 -3.13 -5.05 -12.08
C ALA A 150 -1.88 -5.17 -11.20
N ILE A 151 -0.98 -6.03 -11.63
CA ILE A 151 0.38 -6.17 -11.13
C ILE A 151 1.33 -5.72 -12.24
N ILE A 152 2.21 -4.77 -11.92
CA ILE A 152 3.24 -4.28 -12.82
C ILE A 152 4.58 -4.85 -12.34
N TRP A 153 5.16 -5.72 -13.16
CA TRP A 153 6.38 -6.44 -12.85
C TRP A 153 7.53 -5.99 -13.75
N HIS A 154 8.60 -5.44 -13.15
CA HIS A 154 9.81 -5.12 -13.89
C HIS A 154 11.01 -5.84 -13.29
N GLN A 155 11.33 -6.99 -13.84
CA GLN A 155 12.38 -7.92 -13.37
C GLN A 155 13.15 -8.47 -14.57
N GLY A 156 14.32 -9.08 -14.33
CA GLY A 156 15.07 -9.85 -15.29
C GLY A 156 16.50 -9.36 -15.58
N CYS A 157 16.83 -8.07 -15.29
CA CYS A 157 18.20 -7.60 -15.55
C CYS A 157 19.28 -8.34 -14.73
N GLY A 158 18.90 -8.90 -13.57
CA GLY A 158 19.81 -9.72 -12.74
C GLY A 158 19.98 -11.15 -13.27
N ASP A 159 19.11 -11.56 -14.19
CA ASP A 159 19.04 -12.92 -14.78
C ASP A 159 19.56 -12.95 -16.20
N SER A 160 19.67 -11.77 -16.86
CA SER A 160 20.27 -11.65 -18.20
C SER A 160 21.78 -11.75 -18.10
N LYS A 161 22.36 -12.69 -18.79
CA LYS A 161 23.81 -12.87 -18.98
C LYS A 161 24.20 -12.51 -20.39
#